data_05f9b2397fcd9ee302c6c770599f46b3
#
_entry.id   05f9b2397fcd9ee302c6c770599f46b3
#
_cell.length_a   1.000
_cell.length_b   1.000
_cell.length_c   1.000
_cell.angle_alpha   90.00
_cell.angle_beta   90.00
_cell.angle_gamma   90.00
#
_symmetry.space_group_name_H-M   'P 1'
#
loop_
_entity.id
_entity.type
_entity.pdbx_description
1 polymer ?
#
loop_
_entity_poly.entity_id
_entity_poly.type
_entity_poly.pdbx_seq_one_letter_code
_entity_poly.pdbx_strand_id
1 'polypeptide(L)'
;MKWFDKDTFREILDSISRNKSRSLLTGFGVFWGVFMLMLLSGGGQGFKNLITKEFEGFAQNSGFVFANPTSKPYKGFKKGRSWDLNLADVERLRNLVPELELVTGTVNLWSRKIVRDDIVSTFSVRGCTSEYAQIECPQMRYGRYITEADNAQERKVCVIGKRVYNELFPNGGDPCGQRISVDGAYYTVIGVDWNEGSVSIMANTSQCVVIPINQARRAYNMGNKITLLCFTGKEGVVMSDITPRVREVVARAHYLDPTDEQGVMMFDSQLIFGIIDNLFNGISFLVWLIGLGTLIAGVIGVSNIMMVSVKERTTEIGIRRAIGATPKQVLGQIISESIVLTLVAGMGAIVLSVLILAVVEMALTEDGILKAAFQVSFGLAVLATSLLTVLGVAAGIMPALRAMGIKPVDAMRDK
;
A
#
# COMPACT_ATOMS: atom_id res chain seq x y z
N MET A 1 -21.77 -14.24 41.65
CA MET A 1 -21.86 -12.82 41.35
C MET A 1 -22.08 -12.69 39.83
N LYS A 2 -23.37 -12.60 39.40
CA LYS A 2 -23.71 -12.51 37.95
C LYS A 2 -23.74 -11.04 37.59
N TRP A 3 -22.64 -10.54 36.99
CA TRP A 3 -22.48 -9.15 36.58
C TRP A 3 -23.24 -8.81 35.30
N PHE A 4 -23.76 -9.83 34.60
CA PHE A 4 -24.53 -9.69 33.34
C PHE A 4 -25.79 -10.56 33.45
N ASP A 5 -26.82 -10.04 34.15
CA ASP A 5 -28.16 -10.64 34.12
C ASP A 5 -29.02 -9.91 33.11
N LYS A 6 -29.98 -10.60 32.43
CA LYS A 6 -30.88 -9.99 31.43
C LYS A 6 -31.64 -8.77 31.98
N ASP A 7 -31.92 -8.77 33.28
CA ASP A 7 -32.63 -7.67 33.95
C ASP A 7 -31.73 -6.45 34.09
N THR A 8 -30.44 -6.61 34.38
CA THR A 8 -29.45 -5.54 34.45
C THR A 8 -29.26 -4.89 33.05
N PHE A 9 -29.25 -5.70 31.99
CA PHE A 9 -29.13 -5.18 30.62
C PHE A 9 -30.36 -4.37 30.18
N ARG A 10 -31.57 -4.82 30.54
CA ARG A 10 -32.81 -4.06 30.34
C ARG A 10 -32.82 -2.73 31.09
N GLU A 11 -32.42 -2.76 32.36
CA GLU A 11 -32.32 -1.54 33.17
C GLU A 11 -31.35 -0.51 32.59
N ILE A 12 -30.21 -0.96 32.04
CA ILE A 12 -29.22 -0.12 31.35
C ILE A 12 -29.83 0.49 30.08
N LEU A 13 -30.51 -0.31 29.26
CA LEU A 13 -31.17 0.17 28.04
C LEU A 13 -32.29 1.17 28.35
N ASP A 14 -33.10 0.93 29.37
CA ASP A 14 -34.16 1.85 29.81
C ASP A 14 -33.55 3.17 30.34
N SER A 15 -32.44 3.10 31.04
CA SER A 15 -31.69 4.26 31.51
C SER A 15 -31.17 5.13 30.37
N ILE A 16 -30.59 4.49 29.36
CA ILE A 16 -30.08 5.17 28.13
C ILE A 16 -31.24 5.77 27.32
N SER A 17 -32.42 5.09 27.28
CA SER A 17 -33.57 5.53 26.51
C SER A 17 -34.36 6.68 27.13
N ARG A 18 -34.29 6.85 28.44
CA ARG A 18 -35.02 7.95 29.15
C ARG A 18 -34.52 9.35 28.80
N ASN A 19 -33.21 9.52 28.49
CA ASN A 19 -32.59 10.78 28.10
C ASN A 19 -31.82 10.69 26.80
N LYS A 20 -32.53 10.39 25.67
CA LYS A 20 -31.96 10.11 24.36
C LYS A 20 -30.96 11.14 23.86
N SER A 21 -31.28 12.43 23.98
CA SER A 21 -30.38 13.51 23.51
C SER A 21 -29.07 13.55 24.27
N ARG A 22 -29.10 13.30 25.58
CA ARG A 22 -27.93 13.30 26.45
C ARG A 22 -27.06 12.09 26.13
N SER A 23 -27.65 10.88 26.05
CA SER A 23 -26.94 9.63 25.73
C SER A 23 -26.32 9.69 24.33
N LEU A 24 -27.01 10.29 23.38
CA LEU A 24 -26.52 10.47 22.01
C LEU A 24 -25.34 11.45 21.97
N LEU A 25 -25.44 12.58 22.69
CA LEU A 25 -24.35 13.56 22.77
C LEU A 25 -23.13 13.00 23.49
N THR A 26 -23.35 12.16 24.52
CA THR A 26 -22.31 11.46 25.27
C THR A 26 -21.57 10.45 24.40
N GLY A 27 -22.32 9.61 23.69
CA GLY A 27 -21.77 8.58 22.81
C GLY A 27 -21.09 9.18 21.56
N PHE A 28 -21.51 10.38 21.12
CA PHE A 28 -21.01 11.01 19.91
C PHE A 28 -19.50 11.26 19.92
N GLY A 29 -18.93 11.71 21.04
CA GLY A 29 -17.49 11.93 21.17
C GLY A 29 -16.68 10.64 20.98
N VAL A 30 -17.12 9.54 21.60
CA VAL A 30 -16.51 8.22 21.46
C VAL A 30 -16.74 7.68 20.05
N PHE A 31 -17.98 7.76 19.56
CA PHE A 31 -18.34 7.38 18.18
C PHE A 31 -17.44 8.09 17.17
N TRP A 32 -17.31 9.41 17.25
CA TRP A 32 -16.52 10.21 16.32
C TRP A 32 -15.03 9.84 16.37
N GLY A 33 -14.47 9.63 17.57
CA GLY A 33 -13.08 9.24 17.73
C GLY A 33 -12.78 7.89 17.10
N VAL A 34 -13.63 6.88 17.35
CA VAL A 34 -13.49 5.54 16.74
C VAL A 34 -13.71 5.59 15.23
N PHE A 35 -14.76 6.32 14.80
CA PHE A 35 -15.09 6.49 13.40
C PHE A 35 -13.92 7.05 12.60
N MET A 36 -13.34 8.17 13.07
CA MET A 36 -12.17 8.78 12.43
C MET A 36 -10.96 7.86 12.42
N LEU A 37 -10.67 7.18 13.55
CA LEU A 37 -9.55 6.26 13.63
C LEU A 37 -9.70 5.10 12.63
N MET A 38 -10.88 4.50 12.54
CA MET A 38 -11.17 3.39 11.63
C MET A 38 -11.17 3.82 10.17
N LEU A 39 -11.82 4.96 9.86
CA LEU A 39 -11.92 5.47 8.51
C LEU A 39 -10.55 5.87 7.96
N LEU A 40 -9.76 6.62 8.74
CA LEU A 40 -8.43 7.08 8.32
C LEU A 40 -7.42 5.92 8.25
N SER A 41 -7.49 4.96 9.17
CA SER A 41 -6.60 3.80 9.14
C SER A 41 -6.92 2.86 7.97
N GLY A 42 -8.19 2.52 7.76
CA GLY A 42 -8.63 1.68 6.63
C GLY A 42 -8.47 2.39 5.29
N GLY A 43 -8.80 3.68 5.22
CA GLY A 43 -8.58 4.51 4.03
C GLY A 43 -7.10 4.68 3.69
N GLY A 44 -6.24 4.91 4.69
CA GLY A 44 -4.79 5.00 4.52
C GLY A 44 -4.19 3.69 4.00
N GLN A 45 -4.62 2.54 4.53
CA GLN A 45 -4.19 1.24 4.03
C GLN A 45 -4.68 0.99 2.60
N GLY A 46 -5.93 1.32 2.29
CA GLY A 46 -6.47 1.20 0.94
C GLY A 46 -5.72 2.08 -0.06
N PHE A 47 -5.37 3.30 0.32
CA PHE A 47 -4.58 4.20 -0.51
C PHE A 47 -3.13 3.70 -0.69
N LYS A 48 -2.51 3.15 0.36
CA LYS A 48 -1.22 2.46 0.25
C LYS A 48 -1.29 1.31 -0.75
N ASN A 49 -2.33 0.48 -0.67
CA ASN A 49 -2.54 -0.65 -1.59
C ASN A 49 -2.71 -0.17 -3.04
N LEU A 50 -3.42 0.94 -3.28
CA LEU A 50 -3.53 1.56 -4.61
C LEU A 50 -2.17 1.93 -5.17
N ILE A 51 -1.37 2.69 -4.41
CA ILE A 51 -0.03 3.11 -4.85
C ILE A 51 0.86 1.88 -5.07
N THR A 52 0.86 0.92 -4.15
CA THR A 52 1.71 -0.27 -4.27
C THR A 52 1.31 -1.12 -5.49
N LYS A 53 0.02 -1.16 -5.83
CA LYS A 53 -0.45 -1.88 -7.02
C LYS A 53 0.07 -1.26 -8.34
N GLU A 54 0.28 0.05 -8.38
CA GLU A 54 0.91 0.70 -9.54
C GLU A 54 2.35 0.24 -9.78
N PHE A 55 3.02 -0.25 -8.72
CA PHE A 55 4.34 -0.87 -8.77
C PHE A 55 4.28 -2.40 -8.85
N GLU A 56 3.10 -2.98 -9.03
CA GLU A 56 2.95 -4.43 -9.19
C GLU A 56 3.71 -4.90 -10.42
N GLY A 57 4.46 -6.00 -10.25
CA GLY A 57 5.33 -6.50 -11.30
C GLY A 57 6.77 -5.99 -11.23
N PHE A 58 7.15 -5.20 -10.21
CA PHE A 58 8.53 -4.77 -10.00
C PHE A 58 9.18 -5.47 -8.81
N ALA A 59 10.39 -6.00 -9.03
CA ALA A 59 11.22 -6.49 -7.92
C ALA A 59 11.64 -5.32 -7.01
N GLN A 60 11.31 -5.41 -5.73
CA GLN A 60 11.58 -4.34 -4.75
C GLN A 60 13.08 -4.10 -4.49
N ASN A 61 13.93 -5.10 -4.74
CA ASN A 61 15.38 -5.05 -4.57
C ASN A 61 16.11 -4.85 -5.89
N SER A 62 15.55 -4.08 -6.84
CA SER A 62 16.15 -3.85 -8.14
C SER A 62 16.76 -2.45 -8.27
N GLY A 63 17.85 -2.39 -9.04
CA GLY A 63 18.53 -1.17 -9.41
C GLY A 63 18.69 -1.03 -10.91
N PHE A 64 18.73 0.20 -11.38
CA PHE A 64 18.79 0.55 -12.79
C PHE A 64 19.85 1.60 -13.03
N VAL A 65 20.66 1.42 -14.06
CA VAL A 65 21.72 2.35 -14.46
C VAL A 65 21.42 2.92 -15.84
N PHE A 66 21.48 4.23 -15.95
CA PHE A 66 21.29 5.00 -17.17
C PHE A 66 22.56 5.74 -17.53
N ALA A 67 22.89 5.77 -18.82
CA ALA A 67 23.95 6.59 -19.34
C ALA A 67 23.42 7.99 -19.65
N ASN A 68 23.91 8.99 -18.94
CA ASN A 68 23.59 10.39 -19.19
C ASN A 68 24.86 11.18 -19.52
N PRO A 69 24.75 12.35 -20.18
CA PRO A 69 25.89 13.24 -20.40
C PRO A 69 26.58 13.59 -19.08
N THR A 70 27.92 13.52 -19.07
CA THR A 70 28.72 13.76 -17.86
C THR A 70 28.59 15.20 -17.34
N SER A 71 28.49 15.36 -16.03
CA SER A 71 28.47 16.67 -15.37
C SER A 71 29.87 17.12 -14.91
N LYS A 72 30.82 16.19 -14.80
CA LYS A 72 32.18 16.45 -14.35
C LYS A 72 33.22 16.12 -15.42
N PRO A 73 34.31 16.91 -15.55
CA PRO A 73 35.45 16.54 -16.40
C PRO A 73 36.25 15.43 -15.69
N TYR A 74 36.76 14.46 -16.45
CA TYR A 74 37.56 13.37 -15.88
C TYR A 74 38.59 12.83 -16.89
N LYS A 75 39.82 12.61 -16.44
CA LYS A 75 40.95 12.04 -17.22
C LYS A 75 41.09 12.66 -18.63
N GLY A 76 40.99 13.97 -18.72
CA GLY A 76 41.15 14.69 -19.98
C GLY A 76 39.88 14.87 -20.81
N PHE A 77 38.80 14.22 -20.44
CA PHE A 77 37.49 14.42 -21.09
C PHE A 77 36.74 15.61 -20.48
N LYS A 78 36.08 16.39 -21.33
CA LYS A 78 35.25 17.54 -20.92
C LYS A 78 33.92 17.08 -20.34
N LYS A 79 33.29 17.91 -19.50
CA LYS A 79 31.88 17.72 -19.08
C LYS A 79 30.96 17.76 -20.31
N GLY A 80 29.81 17.12 -20.22
CA GLY A 80 28.83 17.05 -21.32
C GLY A 80 29.12 15.94 -22.32
N ARG A 81 30.09 15.07 -22.07
CA ARG A 81 30.40 13.92 -22.93
C ARG A 81 29.24 12.90 -22.85
N SER A 82 28.68 12.54 -24.01
CA SER A 82 27.78 11.38 -24.13
C SER A 82 28.58 10.07 -24.12
N TRP A 83 28.02 9.04 -23.51
CA TRP A 83 28.58 7.70 -23.45
C TRP A 83 27.43 6.68 -23.47
N ASP A 84 27.72 5.44 -23.72
CA ASP A 84 26.70 4.39 -23.82
C ASP A 84 27.08 3.20 -22.92
N LEU A 85 26.07 2.60 -22.31
CA LEU A 85 26.19 1.30 -21.63
C LEU A 85 26.38 0.20 -22.69
N ASN A 86 27.06 -0.88 -22.31
CA ASN A 86 27.30 -2.01 -23.19
C ASN A 86 27.18 -3.36 -22.45
N LEU A 87 27.08 -4.45 -23.19
CA LEU A 87 26.97 -5.80 -22.59
C LEU A 87 28.19 -6.20 -21.76
N ALA A 88 29.38 -5.63 -22.00
CA ALA A 88 30.55 -5.91 -21.17
C ALA A 88 30.39 -5.34 -19.77
N ASP A 89 29.55 -4.33 -19.57
CA ASP A 89 29.25 -3.79 -18.24
C ASP A 89 28.44 -4.77 -17.40
N VAL A 90 27.56 -5.56 -18.03
CA VAL A 90 26.83 -6.66 -17.39
C VAL A 90 27.83 -7.67 -16.81
N GLU A 91 28.75 -8.13 -17.63
CA GLU A 91 29.77 -9.11 -17.22
C GLU A 91 30.74 -8.54 -16.16
N ARG A 92 31.12 -7.27 -16.28
CA ARG A 92 31.95 -6.61 -15.26
C ARG A 92 31.27 -6.57 -13.91
N LEU A 93 29.99 -6.22 -13.87
CA LEU A 93 29.25 -6.16 -12.62
C LEU A 93 29.05 -7.54 -12.01
N ARG A 94 28.75 -8.56 -12.80
CA ARG A 94 28.66 -9.96 -12.33
C ARG A 94 29.95 -10.42 -11.65
N ASN A 95 31.10 -10.02 -12.19
CA ASN A 95 32.40 -10.45 -11.68
C ASN A 95 32.92 -9.60 -10.52
N LEU A 96 32.61 -8.30 -10.47
CA LEU A 96 33.21 -7.35 -9.52
C LEU A 96 32.31 -7.00 -8.35
N VAL A 97 31.02 -7.31 -8.42
CA VAL A 97 30.02 -7.04 -7.37
C VAL A 97 29.27 -8.32 -7.03
N PRO A 98 29.87 -9.21 -6.22
CA PRO A 98 29.30 -10.52 -5.90
C PRO A 98 28.03 -10.46 -5.04
N GLU A 99 27.68 -9.31 -4.49
CA GLU A 99 26.46 -9.04 -3.75
C GLU A 99 25.23 -8.97 -4.65
N LEU A 100 25.42 -8.84 -5.97
CA LEU A 100 24.35 -8.89 -6.96
C LEU A 100 23.92 -10.34 -7.18
N GLU A 101 22.62 -10.54 -7.30
CA GLU A 101 22.00 -11.81 -7.66
C GLU A 101 21.89 -11.94 -9.17
N LEU A 102 21.33 -10.90 -9.80
CA LEU A 102 21.08 -10.84 -11.22
C LEU A 102 21.62 -9.52 -11.78
N VAL A 103 22.21 -9.59 -12.95
CA VAL A 103 22.60 -8.43 -13.75
C VAL A 103 22.27 -8.67 -15.20
N THR A 104 21.49 -7.78 -15.82
CA THR A 104 21.06 -7.89 -17.20
C THR A 104 20.99 -6.52 -17.87
N GLY A 105 20.92 -6.50 -19.19
CA GLY A 105 20.74 -5.26 -19.97
C GLY A 105 19.45 -5.31 -20.77
N THR A 106 18.90 -4.14 -21.07
CA THR A 106 17.77 -4.01 -21.99
C THR A 106 18.06 -2.97 -23.09
N VAL A 107 17.37 -3.13 -24.20
CA VAL A 107 17.35 -2.18 -25.31
C VAL A 107 15.94 -1.61 -25.43
N ASN A 108 15.76 -0.31 -25.22
CA ASN A 108 14.47 0.33 -25.32
C ASN A 108 14.42 1.23 -26.57
N LEU A 109 13.40 1.02 -27.37
CA LEU A 109 13.17 1.70 -28.63
C LEU A 109 11.78 2.33 -28.61
N TRP A 110 11.74 3.65 -28.70
CA TRP A 110 10.49 4.42 -28.60
C TRP A 110 9.80 4.55 -29.95
N SER A 111 8.46 4.60 -29.93
CA SER A 111 7.63 4.99 -31.07
C SER A 111 7.91 4.18 -32.34
N ARG A 112 7.82 2.84 -32.26
CA ARG A 112 8.00 1.93 -33.37
C ARG A 112 6.68 1.59 -34.03
N LYS A 113 6.66 1.52 -35.35
CA LYS A 113 5.48 1.16 -36.13
C LYS A 113 5.21 -0.35 -36.00
N ILE A 114 4.05 -0.67 -35.47
CA ILE A 114 3.57 -2.06 -35.34
C ILE A 114 2.36 -2.24 -36.26
N VAL A 115 2.39 -3.29 -37.07
CA VAL A 115 1.35 -3.56 -38.06
C VAL A 115 0.87 -5.00 -37.92
N ARG A 116 -0.44 -5.17 -37.92
CA ARG A 116 -1.09 -6.46 -38.07
C ARG A 116 -2.27 -6.29 -39.02
N ASP A 117 -2.21 -6.99 -40.14
CA ASP A 117 -3.20 -6.86 -41.22
C ASP A 117 -3.35 -5.36 -41.62
N ASP A 118 -4.54 -4.82 -41.52
CA ASP A 118 -4.84 -3.39 -41.83
C ASP A 118 -4.67 -2.45 -40.61
N ILE A 119 -4.38 -2.99 -39.42
CA ILE A 119 -4.22 -2.22 -38.20
C ILE A 119 -2.77 -1.73 -38.10
N VAL A 120 -2.60 -0.42 -37.99
CA VAL A 120 -1.30 0.24 -37.85
C VAL A 120 -1.29 1.05 -36.56
N SER A 121 -0.36 0.76 -35.66
CA SER A 121 -0.21 1.44 -34.38
C SER A 121 1.23 1.76 -34.06
N THR A 122 1.44 2.60 -33.07
CA THR A 122 2.79 2.99 -32.63
C THR A 122 2.97 2.65 -31.15
N PHE A 123 3.94 1.78 -30.88
CA PHE A 123 4.26 1.33 -29.52
C PHE A 123 5.76 1.34 -29.27
N SER A 124 6.16 1.17 -28.02
CA SER A 124 7.55 0.95 -27.67
C SER A 124 7.95 -0.50 -27.92
N VAL A 125 9.21 -0.73 -28.30
CA VAL A 125 9.79 -2.06 -28.45
C VAL A 125 10.94 -2.20 -27.45
N ARG A 126 10.95 -3.32 -26.71
CA ARG A 126 11.99 -3.61 -25.74
C ARG A 126 12.67 -4.92 -26.06
N GLY A 127 13.99 -4.87 -26.19
CA GLY A 127 14.83 -6.05 -26.27
C GLY A 127 15.24 -6.49 -24.85
N CYS A 128 14.84 -7.69 -24.43
CA CYS A 128 15.14 -8.24 -23.11
C CYS A 128 15.79 -9.60 -23.17
N THR A 129 16.51 -9.95 -22.08
CA THR A 129 16.90 -11.33 -21.79
C THR A 129 15.75 -12.06 -21.06
N SER A 130 15.85 -13.38 -20.94
CA SER A 130 14.93 -14.16 -20.10
C SER A 130 15.00 -13.80 -18.62
N GLU A 131 16.18 -13.44 -18.16
CA GLU A 131 16.45 -13.03 -16.78
C GLU A 131 15.69 -11.76 -16.36
N TYR A 132 15.39 -10.88 -17.32
CA TYR A 132 14.66 -9.64 -17.05
C TYR A 132 13.24 -9.88 -16.50
N ALA A 133 12.67 -11.06 -16.76
CA ALA A 133 11.38 -11.48 -16.16
C ALA A 133 11.42 -11.56 -14.61
N GLN A 134 12.59 -11.66 -13.99
CA GLN A 134 12.74 -11.65 -12.54
C GLN A 134 12.70 -10.21 -11.97
N ILE A 135 12.89 -9.21 -12.82
CA ILE A 135 12.85 -7.78 -12.46
C ILE A 135 11.46 -7.21 -12.70
N GLU A 136 10.90 -7.45 -13.88
CA GLU A 136 9.55 -6.97 -14.28
C GLU A 136 8.50 -8.10 -14.24
N CYS A 137 8.54 -9.06 -13.41
CA CYS A 137 7.62 -10.18 -13.14
C CYS A 137 6.36 -10.19 -14.05
N PRO A 138 6.44 -10.60 -15.34
CA PRO A 138 5.34 -10.50 -16.29
C PRO A 138 4.17 -11.41 -15.89
N GLN A 139 2.95 -10.90 -16.01
CA GLN A 139 1.72 -11.66 -15.74
C GLN A 139 1.17 -12.22 -17.06
N MET A 140 1.54 -13.43 -17.38
CA MET A 140 1.17 -14.03 -18.67
C MET A 140 -0.30 -14.46 -18.69
N ARG A 141 -1.11 -13.85 -19.58
CA ARG A 141 -2.49 -14.28 -19.85
C ARG A 141 -2.57 -15.39 -20.90
N TYR A 142 -1.75 -15.28 -21.94
CA TYR A 142 -1.62 -16.26 -23.00
C TYR A 142 -0.15 -16.58 -23.22
N GLY A 143 0.15 -17.83 -23.54
CA GLY A 143 1.46 -18.27 -23.95
C GLY A 143 2.55 -18.19 -22.87
N ARG A 144 3.76 -17.78 -23.27
CA ARG A 144 4.95 -17.73 -22.41
C ARG A 144 5.81 -16.49 -22.66
N TYR A 145 6.69 -16.20 -21.70
CA TYR A 145 7.70 -15.16 -21.86
C TYR A 145 8.91 -15.65 -22.69
N ILE A 146 9.81 -14.73 -23.04
CA ILE A 146 11.07 -15.01 -23.76
C ILE A 146 11.95 -15.92 -22.92
N THR A 147 12.54 -16.92 -23.56
CA THR A 147 13.48 -17.88 -22.94
C THR A 147 14.90 -17.60 -23.42
N GLU A 148 15.89 -18.21 -22.71
CA GLU A 148 17.28 -18.13 -23.13
C GLU A 148 17.50 -18.73 -24.52
N ALA A 149 16.80 -19.82 -24.87
CA ALA A 149 16.85 -20.40 -26.21
C ALA A 149 16.38 -19.42 -27.30
N ASP A 150 15.38 -18.58 -27.03
CA ASP A 150 14.93 -17.58 -27.98
C ASP A 150 15.98 -16.47 -28.19
N ASN A 151 16.72 -16.10 -27.15
CA ASN A 151 17.85 -15.16 -27.23
C ASN A 151 19.04 -15.76 -27.95
N ALA A 152 19.46 -16.96 -27.57
CA ALA A 152 20.65 -17.64 -28.15
C ALA A 152 20.47 -17.94 -29.63
N GLN A 153 19.25 -18.35 -30.02
CA GLN A 153 18.92 -18.69 -31.43
C GLN A 153 18.42 -17.49 -32.24
N GLU A 154 18.42 -16.29 -31.64
CA GLU A 154 17.92 -15.06 -32.26
C GLU A 154 16.53 -15.25 -32.91
N ARG A 155 15.62 -15.97 -32.23
CA ARG A 155 14.27 -16.23 -32.76
C ARG A 155 13.48 -14.96 -32.97
N LYS A 156 12.76 -14.85 -34.08
CA LYS A 156 11.83 -13.74 -34.34
C LYS A 156 10.49 -13.98 -33.64
N VAL A 157 10.51 -13.90 -32.34
CA VAL A 157 9.34 -14.03 -31.44
C VAL A 157 9.13 -12.75 -30.63
N CYS A 158 7.91 -12.52 -30.19
CA CYS A 158 7.59 -11.38 -29.35
C CYS A 158 6.52 -11.71 -28.30
N VAL A 159 6.60 -10.99 -27.18
CA VAL A 159 5.56 -10.89 -26.16
C VAL A 159 4.94 -9.51 -26.28
N ILE A 160 3.62 -9.41 -26.26
CA ILE A 160 2.90 -8.13 -26.39
C ILE A 160 2.22 -7.76 -25.08
N GLY A 161 2.25 -6.48 -24.73
CA GLY A 161 1.55 -5.96 -23.55
C GLY A 161 0.03 -5.87 -23.76
N LYS A 162 -0.73 -5.77 -22.69
CA LYS A 162 -2.21 -5.71 -22.67
C LYS A 162 -2.79 -4.70 -23.66
N ARG A 163 -2.25 -3.47 -23.70
CA ARG A 163 -2.76 -2.42 -24.57
C ARG A 163 -2.45 -2.71 -26.04
N VAL A 164 -1.25 -3.23 -26.34
CA VAL A 164 -0.88 -3.69 -27.67
C VAL A 164 -1.82 -4.78 -28.16
N TYR A 165 -2.13 -5.74 -27.27
CA TYR A 165 -3.08 -6.82 -27.56
C TYR A 165 -4.48 -6.26 -27.85
N ASN A 166 -5.03 -5.40 -27.00
CA ASN A 166 -6.39 -4.87 -27.19
C ASN A 166 -6.53 -4.09 -28.52
N GLU A 167 -5.47 -3.38 -28.93
CA GLU A 167 -5.48 -2.57 -30.15
C GLU A 167 -5.29 -3.43 -31.42
N LEU A 168 -4.36 -4.40 -31.39
CA LEU A 168 -4.08 -5.24 -32.54
C LEU A 168 -5.05 -6.43 -32.68
N PHE A 169 -5.72 -6.84 -31.61
CA PHE A 169 -6.61 -8.00 -31.56
C PHE A 169 -8.02 -7.62 -31.03
N PRO A 170 -8.76 -6.70 -31.71
CA PRO A 170 -10.03 -6.18 -31.23
C PRO A 170 -11.11 -7.25 -31.07
N ASN A 171 -11.02 -8.37 -31.81
CA ASN A 171 -11.94 -9.49 -31.72
C ASN A 171 -11.61 -10.46 -30.58
N GLY A 172 -10.54 -10.19 -29.82
CA GLY A 172 -10.08 -11.07 -28.73
C GLY A 172 -9.51 -12.40 -29.22
N GLY A 173 -9.43 -13.37 -28.31
CA GLY A 173 -8.89 -14.69 -28.58
C GLY A 173 -7.39 -14.83 -28.29
N ASP A 174 -6.86 -16.04 -28.46
CA ASP A 174 -5.43 -16.31 -28.25
C ASP A 174 -4.60 -15.82 -29.47
N PRO A 175 -3.68 -14.85 -29.27
CA PRO A 175 -2.85 -14.34 -30.35
C PRO A 175 -1.59 -15.19 -30.59
N CYS A 176 -1.31 -16.19 -29.76
CA CYS A 176 -0.09 -16.98 -29.85
C CYS A 176 -0.03 -17.73 -31.19
N GLY A 177 1.14 -17.65 -31.84
CA GLY A 177 1.37 -18.19 -33.18
C GLY A 177 1.05 -17.23 -34.32
N GLN A 178 0.33 -16.14 -34.08
CA GLN A 178 0.05 -15.13 -35.10
C GLN A 178 1.26 -14.21 -35.29
N ARG A 179 1.33 -13.54 -36.46
CA ARG A 179 2.45 -12.68 -36.81
C ARG A 179 2.07 -11.21 -36.75
N ILE A 180 2.98 -10.42 -36.23
CA ILE A 180 2.90 -8.95 -36.28
C ILE A 180 4.18 -8.43 -36.94
N SER A 181 4.10 -7.30 -37.62
CA SER A 181 5.24 -6.62 -38.17
C SER A 181 5.69 -5.49 -37.26
N VAL A 182 6.97 -5.46 -36.91
CA VAL A 182 7.61 -4.41 -36.11
C VAL A 182 8.64 -3.73 -37.03
N ASP A 183 8.40 -2.48 -37.41
CA ASP A 183 9.22 -1.72 -38.37
C ASP A 183 9.53 -2.50 -39.67
N GLY A 184 8.57 -3.29 -40.16
CA GLY A 184 8.71 -4.12 -41.36
C GLY A 184 9.28 -5.53 -41.13
N ALA A 185 9.80 -5.85 -39.96
CA ALA A 185 10.22 -7.20 -39.61
C ALA A 185 9.09 -8.00 -38.96
N TYR A 186 8.85 -9.24 -39.42
CA TYR A 186 7.79 -10.09 -38.84
C TYR A 186 8.26 -10.87 -37.63
N TYR A 187 7.45 -10.79 -36.55
CA TYR A 187 7.64 -11.54 -35.33
C TYR A 187 6.40 -12.38 -35.02
N THR A 188 6.62 -13.60 -34.50
CA THR A 188 5.53 -14.46 -34.04
C THR A 188 5.22 -14.15 -32.59
N VAL A 189 3.96 -13.85 -32.27
CA VAL A 189 3.51 -13.65 -30.90
C VAL A 189 3.57 -14.97 -30.14
N ILE A 190 4.29 -15.01 -29.01
CA ILE A 190 4.44 -16.19 -28.16
C ILE A 190 3.78 -16.02 -26.79
N GLY A 191 3.33 -14.82 -26.47
CA GLY A 191 2.64 -14.56 -25.22
C GLY A 191 2.08 -13.15 -25.13
N VAL A 192 1.16 -12.96 -24.17
CA VAL A 192 0.55 -11.68 -23.82
C VAL A 192 0.78 -11.42 -22.35
N ASP A 193 1.49 -10.33 -22.05
CA ASP A 193 1.66 -9.83 -20.69
C ASP A 193 0.48 -8.95 -20.31
N TRP A 194 -0.24 -9.38 -19.27
CA TRP A 194 -1.46 -8.71 -18.76
C TRP A 194 -1.20 -7.81 -17.57
N ASN A 195 0.06 -7.47 -17.32
CA ASN A 195 0.42 -6.58 -16.22
C ASN A 195 -0.29 -5.23 -16.37
N GLU A 196 -0.98 -4.79 -15.31
CA GLU A 196 -1.75 -3.54 -15.26
C GLU A 196 -0.97 -2.40 -14.57
N GLY A 197 0.17 -2.68 -13.95
CA GLY A 197 1.02 -1.68 -13.33
C GLY A 197 1.37 -0.56 -14.31
N SER A 198 1.12 0.68 -13.95
CA SER A 198 1.42 1.85 -14.79
C SER A 198 2.85 2.35 -14.59
N VAL A 199 3.49 1.99 -13.49
CA VAL A 199 4.88 2.34 -13.20
C VAL A 199 5.80 1.37 -13.91
N SER A 200 6.63 1.90 -14.77
CA SER A 200 7.61 1.15 -15.54
C SER A 200 8.86 2.01 -15.73
N ILE A 201 10.01 1.38 -15.72
CA ILE A 201 11.25 2.06 -16.02
C ILE A 201 11.48 2.06 -17.52
N MET A 202 11.54 3.23 -18.10
CA MET A 202 11.66 3.54 -19.55
C MET A 202 10.32 3.43 -20.29
N ALA A 203 9.73 2.25 -20.54
CA ALA A 203 8.52 2.10 -21.33
C ALA A 203 7.46 1.30 -20.56
N ASN A 204 6.21 1.75 -20.59
CA ASN A 204 5.11 1.04 -19.92
C ASN A 204 4.92 -0.33 -20.56
N THR A 205 5.01 -1.39 -19.74
CA THR A 205 4.94 -2.78 -20.16
C THR A 205 3.66 -3.09 -20.92
N SER A 206 2.53 -2.51 -20.51
CA SER A 206 1.25 -2.69 -21.22
C SER A 206 1.26 -2.16 -22.65
N GLN A 207 2.12 -1.16 -22.96
CA GLN A 207 2.27 -0.51 -24.26
C GLN A 207 3.55 -0.94 -24.98
N CYS A 208 4.10 -2.08 -24.61
CA CYS A 208 5.40 -2.51 -25.12
C CYS A 208 5.28 -3.83 -25.87
N VAL A 209 6.09 -3.97 -26.93
CA VAL A 209 6.37 -5.24 -27.61
C VAL A 209 7.75 -5.67 -27.18
N VAL A 210 7.83 -6.81 -26.48
CA VAL A 210 9.09 -7.36 -25.99
C VAL A 210 9.61 -8.39 -26.97
N ILE A 211 10.87 -8.24 -27.37
CA ILE A 211 11.57 -9.15 -28.30
C ILE A 211 12.90 -9.62 -27.66
N PRO A 212 13.51 -10.73 -28.11
CA PRO A 212 14.83 -11.12 -27.64
C PRO A 212 15.87 -10.03 -27.85
N ILE A 213 16.73 -9.79 -26.84
CA ILE A 213 17.69 -8.66 -26.86
C ILE A 213 18.66 -8.74 -28.06
N ASN A 214 19.10 -9.93 -28.44
CA ASN A 214 20.00 -10.14 -29.56
C ASN A 214 19.32 -9.76 -30.88
N GLN A 215 18.04 -10.08 -31.02
CA GLN A 215 17.22 -9.65 -32.16
C GLN A 215 17.06 -8.13 -32.20
N ALA A 216 16.76 -7.47 -31.07
CA ALA A 216 16.63 -6.03 -31.00
C ALA A 216 17.92 -5.35 -31.42
N ARG A 217 19.04 -5.77 -30.86
CA ARG A 217 20.36 -5.19 -31.16
C ARG A 217 20.75 -5.34 -32.64
N ARG A 218 20.45 -6.49 -33.23
CA ARG A 218 20.72 -6.77 -34.64
C ARG A 218 19.79 -5.98 -35.56
N ALA A 219 18.48 -5.99 -35.30
CA ALA A 219 17.51 -5.29 -36.14
C ALA A 219 17.74 -3.77 -36.19
N TYR A 220 18.25 -3.20 -35.12
CA TYR A 220 18.47 -1.74 -34.98
C TYR A 220 19.96 -1.33 -35.03
N ASN A 221 20.84 -2.25 -35.44
CA ASN A 221 22.28 -2.02 -35.62
C ASN A 221 22.97 -1.38 -34.39
N MET A 222 22.60 -1.85 -33.17
CA MET A 222 23.11 -1.28 -31.93
C MET A 222 24.48 -1.82 -31.49
N GLY A 223 25.02 -2.82 -32.19
CA GLY A 223 26.27 -3.46 -31.80
C GLY A 223 26.21 -4.04 -30.40
N ASN A 224 27.10 -3.64 -29.49
CA ASN A 224 27.11 -4.07 -28.07
C ASN A 224 26.39 -3.12 -27.14
N LYS A 225 25.78 -2.04 -27.63
CA LYS A 225 25.09 -1.05 -26.80
C LYS A 225 23.82 -1.63 -26.19
N ILE A 226 23.56 -1.19 -24.95
CA ILE A 226 22.29 -1.39 -24.23
C ILE A 226 21.81 -0.01 -23.78
N THR A 227 20.50 0.16 -23.60
CA THR A 227 19.94 1.45 -23.17
C THR A 227 19.78 1.56 -21.66
N LEU A 228 19.66 0.40 -21.02
CA LEU A 228 19.45 0.29 -19.58
C LEU A 228 20.18 -0.94 -19.06
N LEU A 229 20.91 -0.80 -17.95
CA LEU A 229 21.46 -1.90 -17.20
C LEU A 229 20.64 -2.08 -15.95
N CYS A 230 20.20 -3.31 -15.69
CA CYS A 230 19.32 -3.68 -14.61
C CYS A 230 19.99 -4.72 -13.73
N PHE A 231 19.77 -4.65 -12.43
CA PHE A 231 20.33 -5.62 -11.49
C PHE A 231 19.44 -5.79 -10.27
N THR A 232 19.57 -6.93 -9.59
CA THR A 232 18.95 -7.19 -8.28
C THR A 232 20.02 -7.54 -7.26
N GLY A 233 19.79 -7.16 -6.01
CA GLY A 233 20.63 -7.58 -4.89
C GLY A 233 20.22 -8.95 -4.38
N LYS A 234 21.17 -9.70 -3.80
CA LYS A 234 20.89 -10.93 -3.07
C LYS A 234 19.98 -10.68 -1.88
N GLU A 235 19.33 -11.72 -1.40
CA GLU A 235 18.45 -11.63 -0.23
C GLU A 235 19.20 -11.05 0.99
N GLY A 236 18.60 -10.07 1.64
CA GLY A 236 19.18 -9.37 2.80
C GLY A 236 20.19 -8.27 2.47
N VAL A 237 20.50 -8.03 1.21
CA VAL A 237 21.39 -6.94 0.80
C VAL A 237 20.59 -5.65 0.62
N VAL A 238 21.08 -4.57 1.24
CA VAL A 238 20.49 -3.24 1.10
C VAL A 238 21.05 -2.56 -0.16
N MET A 239 20.17 -2.15 -1.06
CA MET A 239 20.57 -1.59 -2.35
C MET A 239 21.40 -0.32 -2.24
N SER A 240 21.14 0.53 -1.24
CA SER A 240 21.93 1.76 -0.99
C SER A 240 23.41 1.48 -0.70
N ASP A 241 23.73 0.29 -0.18
CA ASP A 241 25.12 -0.07 0.17
C ASP A 241 25.93 -0.52 -1.04
N ILE A 242 25.27 -1.14 -2.02
CA ILE A 242 25.93 -1.63 -3.24
C ILE A 242 25.89 -0.64 -4.39
N THR A 243 24.93 0.27 -4.43
CA THR A 243 24.77 1.29 -5.48
C THR A 243 26.05 2.12 -5.72
N PRO A 244 26.79 2.61 -4.69
CA PRO A 244 28.04 3.32 -4.91
C PRO A 244 29.11 2.46 -5.60
N ARG A 245 29.19 1.18 -5.26
CA ARG A 245 30.15 0.25 -5.85
C ARG A 245 29.81 -0.07 -7.31
N VAL A 246 28.53 -0.28 -7.62
CA VAL A 246 28.05 -0.46 -8.99
C VAL A 246 28.39 0.78 -9.83
N ARG A 247 28.13 1.99 -9.30
CA ARG A 247 28.50 3.25 -9.98
C ARG A 247 29.99 3.32 -10.24
N GLU A 248 30.82 3.01 -9.25
CA GLU A 248 32.28 3.04 -9.38
C GLU A 248 32.77 2.10 -10.49
N VAL A 249 32.27 0.86 -10.55
CA VAL A 249 32.64 -0.13 -11.56
C VAL A 249 32.29 0.39 -12.95
N VAL A 250 31.06 0.88 -13.15
CA VAL A 250 30.61 1.41 -14.45
C VAL A 250 31.39 2.69 -14.82
N ALA A 251 31.57 3.62 -13.89
CA ALA A 251 32.28 4.87 -14.12
C ALA A 251 33.74 4.63 -14.54
N ARG A 252 34.45 3.73 -13.86
CA ARG A 252 35.83 3.38 -14.18
C ARG A 252 35.96 2.75 -15.55
N ALA A 253 35.00 1.89 -15.95
CA ALA A 253 34.99 1.23 -17.24
C ALA A 253 34.84 2.21 -18.42
N HIS A 254 34.13 3.30 -18.20
CA HIS A 254 33.84 4.31 -19.23
C HIS A 254 34.65 5.60 -19.08
N TYR A 255 35.70 5.62 -18.24
CA TYR A 255 36.51 6.83 -17.95
C TYR A 255 35.65 8.01 -17.50
N LEU A 256 34.74 7.75 -16.55
CA LEU A 256 33.91 8.76 -15.90
C LEU A 256 34.41 9.01 -14.47
N ASP A 257 34.09 10.16 -13.93
CA ASP A 257 34.31 10.45 -12.51
C ASP A 257 33.38 9.56 -11.67
N PRO A 258 33.87 8.72 -10.74
CA PRO A 258 33.03 7.88 -9.88
C PRO A 258 32.03 8.66 -9.00
N THR A 259 32.30 9.97 -8.79
CA THR A 259 31.41 10.86 -8.03
C THR A 259 30.41 11.63 -8.93
N ASP A 260 30.37 11.36 -10.22
CA ASP A 260 29.44 11.98 -11.16
C ASP A 260 28.10 11.22 -11.17
N GLU A 261 27.22 11.63 -10.26
CA GLU A 261 25.88 11.02 -10.14
C GLU A 261 24.97 11.30 -11.32
N GLN A 262 25.20 12.39 -12.03
CA GLN A 262 24.45 12.71 -13.26
C GLN A 262 24.95 11.85 -14.41
N GLY A 263 26.24 11.70 -14.59
CA GLY A 263 26.83 10.93 -15.68
C GLY A 263 26.45 9.45 -15.59
N VAL A 264 26.50 8.84 -14.40
CA VAL A 264 26.01 7.51 -14.12
C VAL A 264 24.77 7.64 -13.24
N MET A 265 23.63 7.89 -13.88
CA MET A 265 22.36 8.02 -13.17
C MET A 265 21.90 6.64 -12.73
N MET A 266 21.56 6.53 -11.47
CA MET A 266 21.05 5.28 -10.90
C MET A 266 19.68 5.51 -10.27
N PHE A 267 18.83 4.53 -10.47
CA PHE A 267 17.52 4.45 -9.85
C PHE A 267 17.46 3.19 -9.01
N ASP A 268 17.08 3.33 -7.77
CA ASP A 268 16.94 2.26 -6.80
C ASP A 268 15.47 2.13 -6.41
N SER A 269 14.86 0.98 -6.73
CA SER A 269 13.47 0.73 -6.40
C SER A 269 13.24 0.65 -4.88
N GLN A 270 14.21 0.11 -4.11
CA GLN A 270 14.10 -0.02 -2.68
C GLN A 270 13.97 1.34 -1.97
N LEU A 271 14.67 2.38 -2.48
CA LEU A 271 14.53 3.74 -1.96
C LEU A 271 13.11 4.28 -2.11
N ILE A 272 12.47 4.05 -3.26
CA ILE A 272 11.10 4.53 -3.51
C ILE A 272 10.11 3.78 -2.61
N PHE A 273 10.19 2.45 -2.53
CA PHE A 273 9.36 1.69 -1.61
C PHE A 273 9.58 2.12 -0.16
N GLY A 274 10.84 2.38 0.22
CA GLY A 274 11.18 2.91 1.55
C GLY A 274 10.56 4.28 1.83
N ILE A 275 10.57 5.19 0.87
CA ILE A 275 9.92 6.51 0.99
C ILE A 275 8.40 6.35 1.16
N ILE A 276 7.77 5.48 0.35
CA ILE A 276 6.34 5.18 0.44
C ILE A 276 6.02 4.61 1.83
N ASP A 277 6.76 3.62 2.29
CA ASP A 277 6.54 3.00 3.60
C ASP A 277 6.72 4.01 4.75
N ASN A 278 7.76 4.84 4.72
CA ASN A 278 8.00 5.87 5.72
C ASN A 278 6.89 6.93 5.73
N LEU A 279 6.41 7.33 4.55
CA LEU A 279 5.27 8.26 4.42
C LEU A 279 4.02 7.68 5.08
N PHE A 280 3.67 6.42 4.76
CA PHE A 280 2.48 5.78 5.34
C PHE A 280 2.64 5.47 6.82
N ASN A 281 3.84 5.16 7.30
CA ASN A 281 4.13 5.03 8.72
C ASN A 281 3.95 6.36 9.45
N GLY A 282 4.41 7.46 8.87
CA GLY A 282 4.20 8.81 9.39
C GLY A 282 2.71 9.20 9.44
N ILE A 283 1.96 8.93 8.37
CA ILE A 283 0.50 9.15 8.33
C ILE A 283 -0.18 8.30 9.41
N SER A 284 0.17 7.02 9.53
CA SER A 284 -0.38 6.13 10.54
C SER A 284 -0.12 6.62 11.96
N PHE A 285 1.08 7.12 12.22
CA PHE A 285 1.42 7.72 13.52
C PHE A 285 0.51 8.92 13.83
N LEU A 286 0.30 9.83 12.88
CA LEU A 286 -0.59 10.98 13.04
C LEU A 286 -2.05 10.55 13.26
N VAL A 287 -2.52 9.54 12.52
CA VAL A 287 -3.88 8.98 12.69
C VAL A 287 -4.06 8.44 14.11
N TRP A 288 -3.07 7.70 14.62
CA TRP A 288 -3.10 7.19 15.99
C TRP A 288 -3.04 8.31 17.03
N LEU A 289 -2.21 9.33 16.83
CA LEU A 289 -2.09 10.47 17.73
C LEU A 289 -3.41 11.24 17.85
N ILE A 290 -4.03 11.57 16.71
CA ILE A 290 -5.31 12.29 16.65
C ILE A 290 -6.45 11.39 17.17
N GLY A 291 -6.47 10.12 16.76
CA GLY A 291 -7.48 9.15 17.18
C GLY A 291 -7.49 8.93 18.69
N LEU A 292 -6.32 8.74 19.30
CA LEU A 292 -6.19 8.63 20.76
C LEU A 292 -6.62 9.91 21.46
N GLY A 293 -6.21 11.09 20.95
CA GLY A 293 -6.61 12.38 21.51
C GLY A 293 -8.14 12.58 21.50
N THR A 294 -8.79 12.25 20.39
CA THR A 294 -10.26 12.36 20.27
C THR A 294 -10.98 11.32 21.14
N LEU A 295 -10.44 10.09 21.26
CA LEU A 295 -10.98 9.08 22.17
C LEU A 295 -10.89 9.53 23.64
N ILE A 296 -9.76 10.08 24.08
CA ILE A 296 -9.60 10.61 25.44
C ILE A 296 -10.59 11.75 25.69
N ALA A 297 -10.76 12.66 24.74
CA ALA A 297 -11.76 13.72 24.84
C ALA A 297 -13.20 13.17 24.96
N GLY A 298 -13.51 12.12 24.17
CA GLY A 298 -14.78 11.39 24.24
C GLY A 298 -15.01 10.76 25.61
N VAL A 299 -14.00 10.11 26.18
CA VAL A 299 -14.03 9.50 27.53
C VAL A 299 -14.30 10.51 28.62
N ILE A 300 -13.63 11.68 28.56
CA ILE A 300 -13.85 12.78 29.48
C ILE A 300 -15.31 13.28 29.37
N GLY A 301 -15.82 13.39 28.14
CA GLY A 301 -17.21 13.72 27.86
C GLY A 301 -18.20 12.73 28.51
N VAL A 302 -17.97 11.43 28.31
CA VAL A 302 -18.75 10.35 28.95
C VAL A 302 -18.71 10.48 30.48
N SER A 303 -17.51 10.62 31.05
CA SER A 303 -17.32 10.73 32.49
C SER A 303 -18.06 11.93 33.07
N ASN A 304 -18.00 13.11 32.44
CA ASN A 304 -18.69 14.31 32.87
C ASN A 304 -20.22 14.17 32.88
N ILE A 305 -20.76 13.54 31.83
CA ILE A 305 -22.22 13.35 31.73
C ILE A 305 -22.69 12.28 32.70
N MET A 306 -21.91 11.20 32.90
CA MET A 306 -22.21 10.20 33.92
C MET A 306 -22.17 10.79 35.34
N MET A 307 -21.29 11.77 35.62
CA MET A 307 -21.27 12.51 36.88
C MET A 307 -22.58 13.28 37.12
N VAL A 308 -23.13 13.93 36.09
CA VAL A 308 -24.42 14.61 36.17
C VAL A 308 -25.55 13.60 36.39
N SER A 309 -25.52 12.48 35.64
CA SER A 309 -26.52 11.40 35.80
C SER A 309 -26.54 10.81 37.21
N VAL A 310 -25.38 10.57 37.81
CA VAL A 310 -25.26 10.12 39.22
C VAL A 310 -25.86 11.16 40.18
N LYS A 311 -25.61 12.45 39.94
CA LYS A 311 -26.17 13.52 40.79
C LYS A 311 -27.70 13.58 40.69
N GLU A 312 -28.28 13.42 39.50
CA GLU A 312 -29.74 13.43 39.30
C GLU A 312 -30.41 12.19 39.93
N ARG A 313 -29.69 11.05 40.03
CA ARG A 313 -30.18 9.80 40.62
C ARG A 313 -29.74 9.61 42.07
N THR A 314 -29.27 10.67 42.75
CA THR A 314 -28.77 10.60 44.13
C THR A 314 -29.80 9.98 45.08
N THR A 315 -31.09 10.34 44.98
CA THR A 315 -32.19 9.82 45.82
C THR A 315 -32.42 8.32 45.53
N GLU A 316 -32.45 7.91 44.27
CA GLU A 316 -32.61 6.50 43.86
C GLU A 316 -31.48 5.63 44.40
N ILE A 317 -30.22 6.09 44.23
CA ILE A 317 -29.04 5.40 44.78
C ILE A 317 -29.09 5.34 46.30
N GLY A 318 -29.53 6.43 46.96
CA GLY A 318 -29.71 6.49 48.40
C GLY A 318 -30.73 5.44 48.93
N ILE A 319 -31.89 5.35 48.27
CA ILE A 319 -32.93 4.36 48.61
C ILE A 319 -32.40 2.94 48.40
N ARG A 320 -31.76 2.59 47.27
CA ARG A 320 -31.17 1.28 47.03
C ARG A 320 -30.15 0.91 48.12
N ARG A 321 -29.32 1.85 48.53
CA ARG A 321 -28.37 1.63 49.65
C ARG A 321 -29.04 1.48 50.99
N ALA A 322 -30.14 2.20 51.25
CA ALA A 322 -30.92 2.01 52.46
C ALA A 322 -31.60 0.62 52.60
N ILE A 323 -31.99 0.06 51.45
CA ILE A 323 -32.60 -1.30 51.37
C ILE A 323 -31.51 -2.40 51.38
N GLY A 324 -30.20 -2.06 51.39
CA GLY A 324 -29.11 -3.02 51.61
C GLY A 324 -28.18 -3.25 50.41
N ALA A 325 -28.26 -2.42 49.34
CA ALA A 325 -27.31 -2.50 48.24
C ALA A 325 -25.90 -2.14 48.71
N THR A 326 -24.92 -2.99 48.40
CA THR A 326 -23.52 -2.71 48.74
C THR A 326 -22.89 -1.66 47.82
N PRO A 327 -21.93 -0.86 48.34
CA PRO A 327 -21.21 0.13 47.50
C PRO A 327 -20.60 -0.48 46.23
N LYS A 328 -20.14 -1.72 46.27
CA LYS A 328 -19.58 -2.46 45.13
C LYS A 328 -20.62 -2.75 44.04
N GLN A 329 -21.88 -2.98 44.42
CA GLN A 329 -22.98 -3.18 43.47
C GLN A 329 -23.31 -1.89 42.70
N VAL A 330 -23.37 -0.75 43.42
CA VAL A 330 -23.59 0.54 42.82
C VAL A 330 -22.44 0.91 41.86
N LEU A 331 -21.20 0.71 42.30
CA LEU A 331 -20.00 0.90 41.46
C LEU A 331 -20.06 0.04 40.21
N GLY A 332 -20.37 -1.26 40.34
CA GLY A 332 -20.46 -2.17 39.20
C GLY A 332 -21.54 -1.73 38.19
N GLN A 333 -22.69 -1.25 38.67
CA GLN A 333 -23.78 -0.79 37.80
C GLN A 333 -23.36 0.43 36.96
N ILE A 334 -22.71 1.44 37.58
CA ILE A 334 -22.29 2.65 36.86
C ILE A 334 -21.18 2.36 35.86
N ILE A 335 -20.22 1.49 36.23
CA ILE A 335 -19.16 1.10 35.29
C ILE A 335 -19.76 0.30 34.13
N SER A 336 -20.68 -0.65 34.37
CA SER A 336 -21.32 -1.41 33.30
C SER A 336 -22.13 -0.51 32.35
N GLU A 337 -22.83 0.51 32.88
CA GLU A 337 -23.55 1.51 32.10
C GLU A 337 -22.60 2.29 31.19
N SER A 338 -21.44 2.71 31.70
CA SER A 338 -20.40 3.39 30.90
C SER A 338 -19.80 2.48 29.81
N ILE A 339 -19.53 1.22 30.12
CA ILE A 339 -19.01 0.22 29.15
C ILE A 339 -20.02 -0.02 28.04
N VAL A 340 -21.28 -0.25 28.35
CA VAL A 340 -22.34 -0.48 27.36
C VAL A 340 -22.48 0.71 26.44
N LEU A 341 -22.50 1.91 26.99
CA LEU A 341 -22.62 3.17 26.20
C LEU A 341 -21.43 3.35 25.27
N THR A 342 -20.21 3.14 25.73
CA THR A 342 -19.00 3.26 24.91
C THR A 342 -18.91 2.17 23.85
N LEU A 343 -19.30 0.93 24.16
CA LEU A 343 -19.32 -0.18 23.22
C LEU A 343 -20.38 0.04 22.12
N VAL A 344 -21.59 0.44 22.48
CA VAL A 344 -22.66 0.70 21.48
C VAL A 344 -22.24 1.82 20.53
N ALA A 345 -21.71 2.93 21.07
CA ALA A 345 -21.23 4.05 20.27
C ALA A 345 -20.06 3.62 19.36
N GLY A 346 -19.09 2.91 19.92
CA GLY A 346 -17.90 2.46 19.16
C GLY A 346 -18.21 1.39 18.13
N MET A 347 -19.08 0.43 18.41
CA MET A 347 -19.52 -0.55 17.41
C MET A 347 -20.28 0.11 16.26
N GLY A 348 -21.16 1.09 16.57
CA GLY A 348 -21.81 1.90 15.54
C GLY A 348 -20.82 2.62 14.64
N ALA A 349 -19.75 3.15 15.23
CA ALA A 349 -18.66 3.81 14.50
C ALA A 349 -17.89 2.83 13.59
N ILE A 350 -17.57 1.64 14.10
CA ILE A 350 -16.89 0.59 13.33
C ILE A 350 -17.75 0.17 12.13
N VAL A 351 -19.03 -0.12 12.36
CA VAL A 351 -19.95 -0.55 11.30
C VAL A 351 -20.07 0.54 10.23
N LEU A 352 -20.27 1.80 10.62
CA LEU A 352 -20.37 2.90 9.67
C LEU A 352 -19.07 3.10 8.88
N SER A 353 -17.91 3.01 9.52
CA SER A 353 -16.61 3.11 8.85
C SER A 353 -16.43 2.01 7.81
N VAL A 354 -16.74 0.76 8.17
CA VAL A 354 -16.65 -0.39 7.27
C VAL A 354 -17.61 -0.24 6.09
N LEU A 355 -18.84 0.24 6.31
CA LEU A 355 -19.80 0.48 5.24
C LEU A 355 -19.30 1.56 4.26
N ILE A 356 -18.76 2.67 4.77
CA ILE A 356 -18.21 3.73 3.91
C ILE A 356 -17.03 3.21 3.11
N LEU A 357 -16.10 2.49 3.73
CA LEU A 357 -14.94 1.93 3.04
C LEU A 357 -15.37 0.88 1.99
N ALA A 358 -16.38 0.06 2.26
CA ALA A 358 -16.95 -0.87 1.29
C ALA A 358 -17.58 -0.16 0.08
N VAL A 359 -18.26 0.97 0.30
CA VAL A 359 -18.80 1.79 -0.80
C VAL A 359 -17.65 2.39 -1.63
N VAL A 360 -16.58 2.88 -1.00
CA VAL A 360 -15.39 3.38 -1.71
C VAL A 360 -14.74 2.27 -2.53
N GLU A 361 -14.60 1.07 -1.96
CA GLU A 361 -14.05 -0.10 -2.64
C GLU A 361 -14.89 -0.48 -3.87
N MET A 362 -16.23 -0.49 -3.72
CA MET A 362 -17.16 -0.76 -4.84
C MET A 362 -17.06 0.32 -5.93
N ALA A 363 -16.92 1.57 -5.57
CA ALA A 363 -16.79 2.69 -6.52
C ALA A 363 -15.46 2.66 -7.30
N LEU A 364 -14.41 2.08 -6.73
CA LEU A 364 -13.09 1.93 -7.35
C LEU A 364 -12.92 0.59 -8.10
N THR A 365 -13.94 -0.26 -8.09
CA THR A 365 -13.93 -1.52 -8.83
C THR A 365 -14.40 -1.25 -10.26
N GLU A 366 -13.52 -1.45 -11.25
CA GLU A 366 -13.84 -1.37 -12.68
C GLU A 366 -13.83 -2.76 -13.30
N ASP A 367 -14.81 -3.08 -14.12
CA ASP A 367 -14.96 -4.36 -14.84
C ASP A 367 -14.86 -5.62 -13.95
N GLY A 368 -15.28 -5.51 -12.67
CA GLY A 368 -15.19 -6.60 -11.70
C GLY A 368 -13.79 -6.86 -11.15
N ILE A 369 -12.81 -6.01 -11.48
CA ILE A 369 -11.44 -6.08 -10.97
C ILE A 369 -11.29 -5.07 -9.82
N LEU A 370 -10.93 -5.58 -8.66
CA LEU A 370 -10.69 -4.79 -7.45
C LEU A 370 -9.37 -4.02 -7.61
N LYS A 371 -9.41 -2.70 -7.74
CA LYS A 371 -8.19 -1.88 -7.85
C LYS A 371 -7.40 -1.83 -6.55
N ALA A 372 -8.07 -1.76 -5.40
CA ALA A 372 -7.44 -1.85 -4.08
C ALA A 372 -8.44 -2.23 -3.01
N ALA A 373 -8.01 -2.99 -2.01
CA ALA A 373 -8.81 -3.34 -0.85
C ALA A 373 -8.76 -2.20 0.18
N PHE A 374 -9.93 -1.57 0.43
CA PHE A 374 -10.13 -0.58 1.48
C PHE A 374 -10.76 -1.25 2.69
N GLN A 375 -10.02 -2.09 3.36
CA GLN A 375 -10.53 -2.91 4.45
C GLN A 375 -9.89 -2.55 5.77
N VAL A 376 -10.72 -2.56 6.82
CA VAL A 376 -10.22 -2.49 8.20
C VAL A 376 -9.74 -3.87 8.58
N SER A 377 -8.48 -4.00 9.02
CA SER A 377 -7.97 -5.29 9.47
C SER A 377 -8.75 -5.77 10.70
N PHE A 378 -9.01 -7.08 10.77
CA PHE A 378 -9.67 -7.69 11.93
C PHE A 378 -8.94 -7.37 13.23
N GLY A 379 -7.60 -7.38 13.21
CA GLY A 379 -6.77 -7.01 14.36
C GLY A 379 -7.03 -5.59 14.86
N LEU A 380 -7.20 -4.62 13.96
CA LEU A 380 -7.53 -3.24 14.31
C LEU A 380 -8.93 -3.14 14.95
N ALA A 381 -9.92 -3.86 14.42
CA ALA A 381 -11.26 -3.88 14.99
C ALA A 381 -11.28 -4.48 16.41
N VAL A 382 -10.55 -5.59 16.63
CA VAL A 382 -10.39 -6.20 17.97
C VAL A 382 -9.66 -5.25 18.92
N LEU A 383 -8.59 -4.61 18.47
CA LEU A 383 -7.82 -3.66 19.28
C LEU A 383 -8.67 -2.45 19.66
N ALA A 384 -9.46 -1.91 18.73
CA ALA A 384 -10.37 -0.80 19.01
C ALA A 384 -11.46 -1.20 20.01
N THR A 385 -12.06 -2.37 19.86
CA THR A 385 -13.08 -2.88 20.81
C THR A 385 -12.48 -3.09 22.20
N SER A 386 -11.27 -3.61 22.29
CA SER A 386 -10.55 -3.77 23.55
C SER A 386 -10.24 -2.43 24.20
N LEU A 387 -9.76 -1.47 23.41
CA LEU A 387 -9.48 -0.11 23.87
C LEU A 387 -10.76 0.58 24.36
N LEU A 388 -11.88 0.44 23.64
CA LEU A 388 -13.19 0.96 24.06
C LEU A 388 -13.64 0.38 25.39
N THR A 389 -13.42 -0.90 25.62
CA THR A 389 -13.77 -1.52 26.91
C THR A 389 -12.96 -0.92 28.05
N VAL A 390 -11.64 -0.78 27.87
CA VAL A 390 -10.76 -0.14 28.86
C VAL A 390 -11.16 1.32 29.11
N LEU A 391 -11.41 2.07 28.05
CA LEU A 391 -11.82 3.47 28.15
C LEU A 391 -13.21 3.61 28.77
N GLY A 392 -14.14 2.71 28.50
CA GLY A 392 -15.46 2.66 29.14
C GLY A 392 -15.36 2.44 30.66
N VAL A 393 -14.48 1.54 31.09
CA VAL A 393 -14.18 1.37 32.53
C VAL A 393 -13.61 2.68 33.10
N ALA A 394 -12.60 3.27 32.45
CA ALA A 394 -11.97 4.49 32.92
C ALA A 394 -12.97 5.66 33.04
N ALA A 395 -13.87 5.82 32.07
CA ALA A 395 -14.93 6.83 32.08
C ALA A 395 -15.89 6.66 33.28
N GLY A 396 -16.18 5.40 33.65
CA GLY A 396 -17.09 5.07 34.74
C GLY A 396 -16.50 5.18 36.16
N ILE A 397 -15.16 5.17 36.30
CA ILE A 397 -14.52 5.14 37.64
C ILE A 397 -14.85 6.38 38.46
N MET A 398 -14.66 7.59 37.96
CA MET A 398 -14.91 8.82 38.70
C MET A 398 -16.39 8.98 39.13
N PRO A 399 -17.39 8.82 38.22
CA PRO A 399 -18.80 8.83 38.61
C PRO A 399 -19.16 7.76 39.64
N ALA A 400 -18.62 6.55 39.46
CA ALA A 400 -18.89 5.44 40.37
C ALA A 400 -18.32 5.67 41.78
N LEU A 401 -17.11 6.21 41.90
CA LEU A 401 -16.53 6.57 43.19
C LEU A 401 -17.37 7.64 43.89
N ARG A 402 -17.89 8.62 43.15
CA ARG A 402 -18.76 9.66 43.71
C ARG A 402 -20.10 9.10 44.19
N ALA A 403 -20.69 8.17 43.46
CA ALA A 403 -21.92 7.47 43.85
C ALA A 403 -21.75 6.65 45.13
N MET A 404 -20.60 6.02 45.32
CA MET A 404 -20.28 5.28 46.56
C MET A 404 -20.23 6.17 47.81
N GLY A 405 -19.86 7.45 47.63
CA GLY A 405 -19.81 8.46 48.72
C GLY A 405 -21.18 8.97 49.21
N ILE A 406 -22.27 8.66 48.48
CA ILE A 406 -23.62 9.13 48.86
C ILE A 406 -24.08 8.43 50.11
N LYS A 407 -24.36 9.22 51.20
CA LYS A 407 -24.93 8.70 52.43
C LYS A 407 -26.46 8.53 52.30
N PRO A 408 -27.05 7.39 52.65
CA PRO A 408 -28.49 7.17 52.49
C PRO A 408 -29.36 8.22 53.23
N VAL A 409 -28.90 8.67 54.40
CA VAL A 409 -29.61 9.68 55.20
C VAL A 409 -29.65 11.04 54.50
N ASP A 410 -28.53 11.45 53.93
CA ASP A 410 -28.43 12.77 53.24
C ASP A 410 -29.22 12.75 51.91
N ALA A 411 -29.21 11.62 51.18
CA ALA A 411 -29.94 11.45 49.92
C ALA A 411 -31.49 11.47 50.08
N MET A 412 -32.01 11.16 51.22
CA MET A 412 -33.46 11.20 51.53
C MET A 412 -33.92 12.55 52.12
N ARG A 413 -32.98 13.37 52.57
CA ARG A 413 -33.27 14.67 53.22
C ARG A 413 -33.28 15.87 52.25
N ASP A 414 -32.57 15.75 51.13
CA ASP A 414 -32.58 16.74 50.05
C ASP A 414 -33.84 16.57 49.16
N LYS A 415 -34.93 17.22 49.55
CA LYS A 415 -36.10 17.51 48.72
C LYS A 415 -36.19 18.99 48.47
#